data_b8b85013d497d9401ce5f2fffb97375a
#
_entry.id   b8b85013d497d9401ce5f2fffb97375a
#
_cell.length_a   1.000
_cell.length_b   1.000
_cell.length_c   1.000
_cell.angle_alpha   90.00
_cell.angle_beta   90.00
_cell.angle_gamma   90.00
#
_symmetry.space_group_name_H-M   'P 1'
#
loop_
_entity.id
_entity.type
_entity.pdbx_description
1 polymer ?
#
loop_
_entity_poly.entity_id
_entity_poly.type
_entity_poly.pdbx_seq_one_letter_code
_entity_poly.pdbx_strand_id
1 'polypeptide(L)'
;MENTLYFKDTIHCDQNNYPKKIYKVEYSKMLIEILDSDHIQGRPFYFSSPHSRDDFIKQIKDHILRINYEELEQIQHYWKKNIK
;
A
#
# COMPACT_ATOMS: atom_id res chain seq x y z
N MET A 1 -7.57 1.97 18.80
CA MET A 1 -7.94 2.56 17.49
C MET A 1 -6.73 2.54 16.57
N GLU A 2 -6.87 1.90 15.44
CA GLU A 2 -5.74 1.83 14.51
C GLU A 2 -5.61 3.11 13.71
N ASN A 3 -4.42 3.71 13.74
CA ASN A 3 -4.10 4.88 12.94
C ASN A 3 -3.47 4.52 11.61
N THR A 4 -3.28 3.23 11.37
CA THR A 4 -2.64 2.74 10.16
C THR A 4 -3.66 2.04 9.27
N LEU A 5 -3.72 2.45 8.01
CA LEU A 5 -4.60 1.85 7.03
C LEU A 5 -3.77 1.26 5.89
N TYR A 6 -4.23 0.14 5.35
CA TYR A 6 -3.61 -0.52 4.22
C TYR A 6 -4.57 -0.53 3.04
N PHE A 7 -4.06 -0.21 1.85
CA PHE A 7 -4.84 -0.20 0.61
C PHE A 7 -4.08 -0.98 -0.45
N LYS A 8 -4.78 -1.87 -1.15
CA LYS A 8 -4.17 -2.57 -2.27
C LYS A 8 -4.46 -1.84 -3.58
N ASP A 9 -3.49 -1.86 -4.50
CA ASP A 9 -3.69 -1.34 -5.84
C ASP A 9 -4.57 -2.30 -6.63
N THR A 10 -5.59 -1.78 -7.30
CA THR A 10 -6.54 -2.59 -8.06
C THR A 10 -6.25 -2.59 -9.56
N ILE A 11 -5.36 -1.72 -10.02
CA ILE A 11 -5.03 -1.62 -11.45
C ILE A 11 -3.77 -2.40 -11.76
N HIS A 12 -2.73 -2.21 -10.95
CA HIS A 12 -1.44 -2.87 -11.17
C HIS A 12 -1.44 -4.22 -10.46
N CYS A 13 -2.01 -5.21 -11.15
CA CYS A 13 -2.06 -6.59 -10.65
C CYS A 13 -1.21 -7.48 -11.54
N ASP A 14 -0.76 -8.61 -10.97
CA ASP A 14 -0.01 -9.59 -11.73
C ASP A 14 -0.96 -10.51 -12.51
N GLN A 15 -0.40 -11.51 -13.20
CA GLN A 15 -1.19 -12.44 -14.01
C GLN A 15 -2.16 -13.28 -13.18
N ASN A 16 -1.92 -13.40 -11.86
CA ASN A 16 -2.78 -14.15 -10.95
C ASN A 16 -3.76 -13.24 -10.22
N ASN A 17 -3.86 -11.99 -10.65
CA ASN A 17 -4.77 -10.99 -10.09
C ASN A 17 -4.42 -10.55 -8.67
N TYR A 18 -3.18 -10.77 -8.24
CA TYR A 18 -2.67 -10.25 -6.98
C TYR A 18 -2.13 -8.83 -7.18
N PRO A 19 -2.38 -7.93 -6.23
CA PRO A 19 -1.88 -6.57 -6.35
C PRO A 19 -0.36 -6.54 -6.30
N LYS A 20 0.22 -5.68 -7.11
CA LYS A 20 1.68 -5.48 -7.13
C LYS A 20 2.13 -4.47 -6.10
N LYS A 21 1.22 -3.65 -5.59
CA LYS A 21 1.53 -2.59 -4.64
C LYS A 21 0.49 -2.53 -3.53
N ILE A 22 0.96 -2.22 -2.33
CA ILE A 22 0.12 -1.91 -1.19
C ILE A 22 0.60 -0.59 -0.64
N TYR A 23 -0.35 0.29 -0.32
CA TYR A 23 -0.08 1.59 0.27
C TYR A 23 -0.41 1.52 1.76
N LYS A 24 0.57 1.85 2.59
CA LYS A 24 0.40 1.92 4.04
C LYS A 24 0.33 3.39 4.44
N VAL A 25 -0.81 3.80 4.98
CA VAL A 25 -1.06 5.18 5.38
C VAL A 25 -1.17 5.26 6.90
N GLU A 26 -0.29 6.06 7.50
CA GLU A 26 -0.37 6.36 8.93
C GLU A 26 -0.74 7.83 9.07
N TYR A 27 -1.90 8.10 9.69
CA TYR A 27 -2.41 9.47 9.77
C TYR A 27 -1.53 10.41 10.59
N SER A 28 -0.73 9.86 11.48
CA SER A 28 0.18 10.66 12.32
C SER A 28 1.46 11.07 11.59
N LYS A 29 1.68 10.56 10.36
CA LYS A 29 2.93 10.79 9.63
C LYS A 29 2.67 11.45 8.29
N MET A 30 3.62 12.30 7.87
CA MET A 30 3.57 12.95 6.57
C MET A 30 4.27 12.10 5.51
N LEU A 31 3.97 10.80 5.51
CA LEU A 31 4.51 9.88 4.53
C LEU A 31 3.51 8.78 4.23
N ILE A 32 3.70 8.15 3.10
CA ILE A 32 2.99 6.94 2.73
C ILE A 32 4.06 5.91 2.40
N GLU A 33 3.96 4.73 3.00
CA GLU A 33 4.87 3.64 2.66
C GLU A 33 4.24 2.81 1.55
N ILE A 34 5.03 2.51 0.53
CA ILE A 34 4.59 1.68 -0.59
C ILE A 34 5.30 0.34 -0.49
N LEU A 35 4.51 -0.71 -0.33
CA LEU A 35 4.99 -2.08 -0.25
C LEU A 35 4.84 -2.74 -1.62
N ASP A 36 5.82 -3.52 -2.02
CA ASP A 36 5.76 -4.31 -3.24
C ASP A 36 6.60 -5.58 -3.08
N SER A 37 6.69 -6.37 -4.13
CA SER A 37 7.42 -7.65 -4.06
C SER A 37 8.92 -7.48 -3.78
N ASP A 38 9.50 -6.34 -4.16
CA ASP A 38 10.92 -6.06 -3.91
C ASP A 38 11.14 -5.34 -2.59
N HIS A 39 10.09 -4.71 -2.05
CA HIS A 39 10.16 -3.93 -0.82
C HIS A 39 8.96 -4.28 0.05
N ILE A 40 8.97 -5.52 0.56
CA ILE A 40 7.82 -6.05 1.32
C ILE A 40 7.57 -5.25 2.60
N GLN A 41 8.64 -4.72 3.21
CA GLN A 41 8.51 -3.89 4.40
C GLN A 41 8.18 -2.44 4.10
N GLY A 42 8.19 -2.07 2.82
CA GLY A 42 7.76 -0.75 2.39
C GLY A 42 8.91 0.25 2.20
N ARG A 43 8.69 1.17 1.25
CA ARG A 43 9.56 2.32 1.03
C ARG A 43 8.78 3.58 1.37
N PRO A 44 9.35 4.51 2.16
CA PRO A 44 8.63 5.73 2.50
C PRO A 44 8.66 6.75 1.37
N PHE A 45 7.52 7.40 1.15
CA PHE A 45 7.42 8.58 0.30
C PHE A 45 6.98 9.74 1.18
N TYR A 46 7.83 10.73 1.32
CA TYR A 46 7.60 11.87 2.21
C TYR A 46 6.86 12.97 1.50
N PHE A 47 5.95 13.62 2.22
CA PHE A 47 5.19 14.76 1.74
C PHE A 47 5.52 15.98 2.59
N SER A 48 5.44 17.15 1.98
CA SER A 48 5.77 18.41 2.65
C SER A 48 4.70 18.80 3.68
N SER A 49 3.50 18.25 3.57
CA SER A 49 2.40 18.57 4.48
C SER A 49 1.37 17.44 4.46
N PRO A 50 0.51 17.36 5.50
CA PRO A 50 -0.62 16.42 5.46
C PRO A 50 -1.54 16.66 4.28
N HIS A 51 -1.68 17.91 3.86
CA HIS A 51 -2.51 18.24 2.71
C HIS A 51 -1.97 17.63 1.41
N SER A 52 -0.67 17.72 1.19
CA SER A 52 -0.02 17.09 0.01
C SER A 52 -0.21 15.58 0.01
N ARG A 53 -0.08 14.95 1.18
CA ARG A 53 -0.30 13.52 1.33
C ARG A 53 -1.74 13.15 0.98
N ASP A 54 -2.70 13.91 1.50
CA ASP A 54 -4.11 13.65 1.27
C ASP A 54 -4.49 13.88 -0.19
N ASP A 55 -3.88 14.85 -0.84
CA ASP A 55 -4.07 15.06 -2.28
C ASP A 55 -3.59 13.87 -3.10
N PHE A 56 -2.44 13.31 -2.73
CA PHE A 56 -1.95 12.10 -3.40
C PHE A 56 -2.94 10.95 -3.25
N ILE A 57 -3.47 10.75 -2.03
CA ILE A 57 -4.46 9.70 -1.78
C ILE A 57 -5.72 9.93 -2.64
N LYS A 58 -6.16 11.18 -2.74
CA LYS A 58 -7.30 11.53 -3.58
C LYS A 58 -7.09 11.15 -5.05
N GLN A 59 -5.87 11.33 -5.54
CA GLN A 59 -5.56 11.01 -6.93
C GLN A 59 -5.64 9.52 -7.21
N ILE A 60 -5.33 8.68 -6.22
CA ILE A 60 -5.30 7.23 -6.42
C ILE A 60 -6.52 6.51 -5.84
N LYS A 61 -7.45 7.24 -5.24
CA LYS A 61 -8.57 6.62 -4.51
C LYS A 61 -9.41 5.66 -5.36
N ASP A 62 -9.50 5.92 -6.67
CA ASP A 62 -10.27 5.07 -7.57
C ASP A 62 -9.51 3.82 -8.00
N HIS A 63 -8.25 3.72 -7.61
CA HIS A 63 -7.36 2.62 -7.98
C HIS A 63 -6.94 1.77 -6.79
N ILE A 64 -7.48 2.06 -5.60
CA ILE A 64 -7.11 1.35 -4.39
C ILE A 64 -8.35 0.87 -3.65
N LEU A 65 -8.17 -0.22 -2.90
CA LEU A 65 -9.19 -0.76 -2.01
C LEU A 65 -8.57 -1.02 -0.65
N ARG A 66 -9.30 -0.64 0.40
CA ARG A 66 -8.86 -0.91 1.75
C ARG A 66 -8.85 -2.41 2.01
N ILE A 67 -7.77 -2.88 2.65
CA ILE A 67 -7.64 -4.29 3.04
C ILE A 67 -7.45 -4.38 4.54
N ASN A 68 -7.81 -5.53 5.11
CA ASN A 68 -7.54 -5.80 6.51
C ASN A 68 -6.15 -6.41 6.66
N TYR A 69 -5.73 -6.61 7.91
CA TYR A 69 -4.39 -7.13 8.19
C TYR A 69 -4.20 -8.55 7.68
N GLU A 70 -5.24 -9.35 7.73
CA GLU A 70 -5.21 -10.72 7.25
C GLU A 70 -4.95 -10.77 5.73
N GLU A 71 -5.64 -9.95 4.97
CA GLU A 71 -5.43 -9.87 3.52
C GLU A 71 -4.03 -9.34 3.21
N LEU A 72 -3.55 -8.38 3.98
CA LEU A 72 -2.19 -7.87 3.84
C LEU A 72 -1.17 -9.00 3.99
N GLU A 73 -1.32 -9.82 5.02
CA GLU A 73 -0.40 -10.94 5.25
C GLU A 73 -0.44 -11.95 4.12
N GLN A 74 -1.62 -12.24 3.58
CA GLN A 74 -1.77 -13.14 2.45
C GLN A 74 -1.03 -12.64 1.22
N ILE A 75 -1.14 -11.33 0.94
CA ILE A 75 -0.47 -10.72 -0.21
C ILE A 75 1.04 -10.75 -0.02
N GLN A 76 1.51 -10.38 1.17
CA GLN A 76 2.94 -10.40 1.47
C GLN A 76 3.52 -11.81 1.40
N HIS A 77 2.78 -12.79 1.87
CA HIS A 77 3.18 -14.20 1.78
C HIS A 77 3.30 -14.64 0.32
N TYR A 78 2.34 -14.25 -0.50
CA TYR A 78 2.36 -14.52 -1.94
C TYR A 78 3.61 -13.91 -2.59
N TRP A 79 3.91 -12.66 -2.26
CA TRP A 79 5.10 -11.99 -2.80
C TRP A 79 6.38 -12.73 -2.43
N LYS A 80 6.51 -13.12 -1.17
CA LYS A 80 7.70 -13.86 -0.70
C LYS A 80 7.86 -15.19 -1.42
N LYS A 81 6.75 -15.87 -1.65
CA LYS A 81 6.76 -17.19 -2.29
C LYS A 81 7.16 -17.10 -3.77
N ASN A 82 6.90 -15.97 -4.41
CA ASN A 82 7.14 -15.77 -5.84
C ASN A 82 8.38 -14.93 -6.14
N ILE A 83 9.16 -14.58 -5.14
CA ILE A 83 10.45 -13.91 -5.33
C ILE A 83 11.47 -14.94 -5.79
N LYS A 84 12.19 -14.58 -6.82
CA LYS A 84 13.28 -15.42 -7.34
C LYS A 84 14.61 -14.97 -6.77
#